data_d57d1cc01d8bf198777ef0a442da0684
#
_entry.id   d57d1cc01d8bf198777ef0a442da0684
#
_cell.length_a   1.000
_cell.length_b   1.000
_cell.length_c   1.000
_cell.angle_alpha   90.00
_cell.angle_beta   90.00
_cell.angle_gamma   90.00
#
_symmetry.space_group_name_H-M   'P 1'
#
loop_
_entity.id
_entity.type
_entity.pdbx_description
1 polymer ?
#
loop_
_entity_poly.entity_id
_entity_poly.type
_entity_poly.pdbx_seq_one_letter_code
_entity_poly.pdbx_strand_id
1 'polypeptide(L)'
;MTLWVLGLNHQTAPVDLRERVAFAGDALPRALQSLRALPNVAEAALLSTCNRTELYAIAEDAQSLADWLDAHAAGLHGYLYQHQDADAVRHLFRVATGLDSMVLGEPQILGQVKDAWALAREHGAMGNRLDRLFQQTFSVAKRARTDTRVGANPVSVASTAVRLAQNSFARLSESTVLLVGAGETIELAAKHLSEGRVRRLLIANRTLAHAQELASRHGGVALPLSELERHLQEADVVFSATAAREPVVTRAQVEQALRARKHKPMLLFDLAVPRDIEAGVAELADAYLYTVDDLERAVEDNRRGRREAAEAAEAIIDLQVLRYIETLQASTRQAPLKRLRAHGDSTRDDVLAKARQQLANGKPADEVLEFLANTLTNRLLHPPTAALREAALSGDAELARAAERLFPEKPGYFHPILKTDDTDPAP
;
A
#
# COMPACT_ATOMS: atom_id res chain seq x y z
N MET A 1 -11.85 16.54 6.06
CA MET A 1 -11.18 15.20 6.02
C MET A 1 -9.84 15.32 5.32
N THR A 2 -8.80 14.86 5.95
CA THR A 2 -7.38 15.02 5.65
C THR A 2 -6.76 13.65 5.32
N LEU A 3 -5.69 13.61 4.56
CA LEU A 3 -4.93 12.38 4.34
C LEU A 3 -4.05 12.11 5.57
N TRP A 4 -4.19 10.94 6.14
CA TRP A 4 -3.37 10.44 7.25
C TRP A 4 -2.68 9.15 6.89
N VAL A 5 -1.45 9.01 7.35
CA VAL A 5 -0.76 7.73 7.53
C VAL A 5 -0.50 7.56 9.01
N LEU A 6 -0.88 6.44 9.56
CA LEU A 6 -0.63 6.08 10.95
C LEU A 6 -0.18 4.63 10.99
N GLY A 7 0.86 4.33 11.73
CA GLY A 7 1.34 2.96 11.85
C GLY A 7 2.57 2.81 12.69
N LEU A 8 3.10 1.62 12.67
CA LEU A 8 4.38 1.25 13.28
C LEU A 8 5.20 0.38 12.32
N ASN A 9 6.50 0.42 12.47
CA ASN A 9 7.42 -0.37 11.66
C ASN A 9 8.58 -0.94 12.51
N HIS A 10 9.51 -1.63 11.86
CA HIS A 10 10.69 -2.24 12.48
C HIS A 10 11.61 -1.23 13.21
N GLN A 11 11.52 0.08 12.88
CA GLN A 11 12.30 1.13 13.54
C GLN A 11 11.62 1.64 14.81
N THR A 12 10.29 1.63 14.86
CA THR A 12 9.53 2.19 15.97
C THR A 12 9.07 1.13 16.98
N ALA A 13 8.89 -0.13 16.56
CA ALA A 13 8.33 -1.18 17.40
C ALA A 13 9.13 -2.49 17.31
N PRO A 14 9.41 -3.14 18.45
CA PRO A 14 10.03 -4.47 18.48
C PRO A 14 9.11 -5.53 17.87
N VAL A 15 9.69 -6.69 17.50
CA VAL A 15 8.98 -7.76 16.79
C VAL A 15 7.74 -8.23 17.54
N ASP A 16 7.80 -8.39 18.86
CA ASP A 16 6.67 -8.84 19.69
C ASP A 16 5.43 -7.93 19.59
N LEU A 17 5.63 -6.62 19.45
CA LEU A 17 4.54 -5.67 19.25
C LEU A 17 4.03 -5.72 17.81
N ARG A 18 4.94 -5.84 16.83
CA ARG A 18 4.55 -5.97 15.41
C ARG A 18 3.71 -7.23 15.15
N GLU A 19 4.06 -8.35 15.82
CA GLU A 19 3.28 -9.61 15.77
C GLU A 19 1.83 -9.41 16.27
N ARG A 20 1.64 -8.65 17.34
CA ARG A 20 0.31 -8.41 17.93
C ARG A 20 -0.61 -7.59 17.04
N VAL A 21 -0.07 -6.72 16.18
CA VAL A 21 -0.81 -5.87 15.24
C VAL A 21 -0.73 -6.34 13.80
N ALA A 22 -0.14 -7.49 13.55
CA ALA A 22 -0.09 -8.07 12.21
C ALA A 22 -1.47 -8.59 11.79
N PHE A 23 -1.94 -8.14 10.63
CA PHE A 23 -3.16 -8.63 10.01
C PHE A 23 -2.78 -9.55 8.85
N ALA A 24 -3.17 -10.80 8.92
CA ALA A 24 -2.89 -11.80 7.89
C ALA A 24 -4.14 -12.57 7.47
N GLY A 25 -4.17 -13.04 6.22
CA GLY A 25 -5.26 -13.85 5.68
C GLY A 25 -6.63 -13.21 5.86
N ASP A 26 -7.59 -13.96 6.39
CA ASP A 26 -8.99 -13.52 6.57
C ASP A 26 -9.19 -12.40 7.60
N ALA A 27 -8.16 -12.07 8.40
CA ALA A 27 -8.25 -10.96 9.35
C ALA A 27 -8.16 -9.60 8.66
N LEU A 28 -7.43 -9.48 7.56
CA LEU A 28 -7.18 -8.25 6.84
C LEU A 28 -8.46 -7.61 6.26
N PRO A 29 -9.34 -8.35 5.53
CA PRO A 29 -10.61 -7.81 5.06
C PRO A 29 -11.53 -7.34 6.19
N ARG A 30 -11.60 -8.09 7.30
CA ARG A 30 -12.44 -7.73 8.46
C ARG A 30 -11.94 -6.48 9.16
N ALA A 31 -10.62 -6.35 9.34
CA ALA A 31 -9.99 -5.17 9.90
C ALA A 31 -10.27 -3.94 9.03
N LEU A 32 -10.13 -4.05 7.71
CA LEU A 32 -10.40 -2.98 6.78
C LEU A 32 -11.87 -2.53 6.81
N GLN A 33 -12.83 -3.48 6.89
CA GLN A 33 -14.24 -3.17 7.02
C GLN A 33 -14.54 -2.45 8.32
N SER A 34 -13.97 -2.89 9.45
CA SER A 34 -14.17 -2.23 10.75
C SER A 34 -13.57 -0.83 10.80
N LEU A 35 -12.40 -0.63 10.16
CA LEU A 35 -11.76 0.68 10.03
C LEU A 35 -12.63 1.64 9.20
N ARG A 36 -13.18 1.15 8.09
CA ARG A 36 -14.05 1.93 7.21
C ARG A 36 -15.41 2.25 7.85
N ALA A 37 -15.85 1.46 8.81
CA ALA A 37 -17.10 1.69 9.55
C ALA A 37 -17.01 2.84 10.58
N LEU A 38 -15.80 3.36 10.87
CA LEU A 38 -15.64 4.53 11.73
C LEU A 38 -16.30 5.76 11.09
N PRO A 39 -17.10 6.55 11.82
CA PRO A 39 -17.92 7.63 11.25
C PRO A 39 -17.08 8.77 10.64
N ASN A 40 -15.86 8.95 11.12
CA ASN A 40 -14.91 9.99 10.67
C ASN A 40 -13.89 9.50 9.65
N VAL A 41 -14.04 8.28 9.09
CA VAL A 41 -13.18 7.71 8.04
C VAL A 41 -13.95 7.59 6.73
N ALA A 42 -13.54 8.37 5.72
CA ALA A 42 -14.16 8.35 4.39
C ALA A 42 -13.54 7.31 3.44
N GLU A 43 -12.22 7.10 3.51
CA GLU A 43 -11.48 6.16 2.69
C GLU A 43 -10.39 5.51 3.53
N ALA A 44 -10.09 4.24 3.31
CA ALA A 44 -9.06 3.51 4.06
C ALA A 44 -8.37 2.44 3.22
N ALA A 45 -7.08 2.24 3.50
CA ALA A 45 -6.29 1.10 3.08
C ALA A 45 -5.39 0.65 4.24
N LEU A 46 -5.13 -0.65 4.33
CA LEU A 46 -4.33 -1.26 5.39
C LEU A 46 -3.18 -2.05 4.76
N LEU A 47 -1.95 -1.63 5.04
CA LEU A 47 -0.72 -2.33 4.68
C LEU A 47 -0.18 -3.05 5.90
N SER A 48 -0.18 -4.39 5.88
CA SER A 48 0.39 -5.22 6.93
C SER A 48 1.39 -6.20 6.33
N THR A 49 2.64 -6.10 6.75
CA THR A 49 3.77 -6.92 6.29
C THR A 49 4.56 -7.44 7.49
N CYS A 50 5.63 -8.18 7.29
CA CYS A 50 6.53 -8.59 8.38
C CYS A 50 7.20 -7.39 9.09
N ASN A 51 7.33 -6.24 8.43
CA ASN A 51 8.10 -5.10 8.94
C ASN A 51 7.27 -3.88 9.31
N ARG A 52 5.97 -3.85 8.95
CA ARG A 52 5.10 -2.71 9.23
C ARG A 52 3.63 -3.06 9.22
N THR A 53 2.88 -2.32 10.02
CA THR A 53 1.42 -2.21 9.90
C THR A 53 1.07 -0.73 9.82
N GLU A 54 0.48 -0.31 8.71
CA GLU A 54 0.17 1.08 8.38
C GLU A 54 -1.26 1.24 7.89
N LEU A 55 -1.92 2.26 8.40
CA LEU A 55 -3.23 2.73 7.96
C LEU A 55 -3.04 3.95 7.06
N TYR A 56 -3.61 3.90 5.88
CA TYR A 56 -3.71 5.03 4.95
C TYR A 56 -5.17 5.44 4.90
N ALA A 57 -5.52 6.63 5.37
CA ALA A 57 -6.91 7.02 5.51
C ALA A 57 -7.18 8.47 5.11
N ILE A 58 -8.37 8.71 4.58
CA ILE A 58 -8.98 10.03 4.49
C ILE A 58 -9.93 10.15 5.68
N ALA A 59 -9.49 10.84 6.72
CA ALA A 59 -10.18 10.93 8.00
C ALA A 59 -10.22 12.38 8.53
N GLU A 60 -11.01 12.61 9.56
CA GLU A 60 -11.06 13.92 10.22
C GLU A 60 -9.88 14.14 11.15
N ASP A 61 -9.47 13.10 11.87
CA ASP A 61 -8.37 13.13 12.83
C ASP A 61 -7.57 11.81 12.82
N ALA A 62 -6.38 11.84 13.38
CA ALA A 62 -5.52 10.67 13.52
C ALA A 62 -5.81 9.89 14.81
N GLN A 63 -6.45 10.52 15.82
CA GLN A 63 -6.67 9.88 17.12
C GLN A 63 -7.59 8.67 17.01
N SER A 64 -8.68 8.80 16.27
CA SER A 64 -9.61 7.69 16.03
C SER A 64 -8.96 6.50 15.30
N LEU A 65 -7.99 6.77 14.43
CA LEU A 65 -7.19 5.71 13.78
C LEU A 65 -6.26 5.03 14.79
N ALA A 66 -5.64 5.83 15.68
CA ALA A 66 -4.76 5.32 16.74
C ALA A 66 -5.55 4.48 17.75
N ASP A 67 -6.69 4.95 18.19
CA ASP A 67 -7.58 4.24 19.12
C ASP A 67 -8.08 2.93 18.51
N TRP A 68 -8.41 2.96 17.20
CA TRP A 68 -8.81 1.76 16.49
C TRP A 68 -7.67 0.72 16.43
N LEU A 69 -6.44 1.14 16.19
CA LEU A 69 -5.29 0.24 16.15
C LEU A 69 -4.95 -0.28 17.55
N ASP A 70 -5.00 0.57 18.59
CA ASP A 70 -4.76 0.19 19.98
C ASP A 70 -5.81 -0.78 20.53
N ALA A 71 -7.04 -0.72 20.03
CA ALA A 71 -8.10 -1.68 20.35
C ALA A 71 -7.78 -3.10 19.84
N HIS A 72 -6.94 -3.25 18.80
CA HIS A 72 -6.49 -4.54 18.30
C HIS A 72 -5.29 -5.08 19.09
N ALA A 73 -4.43 -4.19 19.61
CA ALA A 73 -3.28 -4.57 20.41
C ALA A 73 -2.93 -3.42 21.36
N ALA A 74 -3.35 -3.53 22.61
CA ALA A 74 -3.17 -2.47 23.61
C ALA A 74 -1.69 -2.09 23.85
N GLY A 75 -1.44 -0.79 24.08
CA GLY A 75 -0.13 -0.25 24.42
C GLY A 75 0.72 0.20 23.24
N LEU A 76 0.09 0.51 22.09
CA LEU A 76 0.79 0.89 20.87
C LEU A 76 1.13 2.37 20.78
N HIS A 77 0.44 3.27 21.49
CA HIS A 77 0.57 4.72 21.32
C HIS A 77 2.01 5.26 21.32
N GLY A 78 2.90 4.69 22.15
CA GLY A 78 4.31 5.11 22.19
C GLY A 78 5.18 4.65 21.01
N TYR A 79 4.64 3.81 20.15
CA TYR A 79 5.35 3.20 19.00
C TYR A 79 4.79 3.64 17.65
N LEU A 80 3.65 4.35 17.67
CA LEU A 80 2.99 4.83 16.46
C LEU A 80 3.65 6.10 15.95
N TYR A 81 3.91 6.13 14.66
CA TYR A 81 4.15 7.38 13.93
C TYR A 81 2.92 7.80 13.16
N GLN A 82 2.83 9.10 12.89
CA GLN A 82 1.77 9.66 12.06
C GLN A 82 2.33 10.68 11.08
N HIS A 83 1.76 10.69 9.88
CA HIS A 83 2.06 11.65 8.83
C HIS A 83 0.77 12.21 8.28
N GLN A 84 0.78 13.49 7.90
CA GLN A 84 -0.38 14.21 7.39
C GLN A 84 -0.08 14.80 6.01
N ASP A 85 -1.07 14.81 5.11
CA ASP A 85 -1.06 15.47 3.82
C ASP A 85 0.23 15.23 2.99
N ALA A 86 1.08 16.23 2.80
CA ALA A 86 2.30 16.13 2.00
C ALA A 86 3.29 15.10 2.57
N ASP A 87 3.42 15.03 3.90
CA ASP A 87 4.29 14.07 4.57
C ASP A 87 3.75 12.64 4.44
N ALA A 88 2.43 12.49 4.48
CA ALA A 88 1.77 11.20 4.21
C ALA A 88 2.02 10.71 2.77
N VAL A 89 1.94 11.62 1.79
CA VAL A 89 2.27 11.32 0.38
C VAL A 89 3.74 10.92 0.25
N ARG A 90 4.65 11.69 0.85
CA ARG A 90 6.09 11.41 0.86
C ARG A 90 6.37 10.03 1.46
N HIS A 91 5.77 9.74 2.61
CA HIS A 91 5.96 8.48 3.31
C HIS A 91 5.53 7.29 2.43
N LEU A 92 4.33 7.32 1.83
CA LEU A 92 3.87 6.25 0.95
C LEU A 92 4.77 6.06 -0.27
N PHE A 93 5.28 7.15 -0.87
CA PHE A 93 6.24 7.05 -1.99
C PHE A 93 7.55 6.40 -1.55
N ARG A 94 8.08 6.73 -0.37
CA ARG A 94 9.28 6.14 0.23
C ARG A 94 9.09 4.65 0.50
N VAL A 95 7.96 4.29 1.12
CA VAL A 95 7.60 2.89 1.41
C VAL A 95 7.53 2.07 0.13
N ALA A 96 6.76 2.51 -0.87
CA ALA A 96 6.59 1.79 -2.12
C ALA A 96 7.87 1.69 -2.97
N THR A 97 8.79 2.65 -2.83
CA THR A 97 10.10 2.63 -3.46
C THR A 97 11.07 1.67 -2.75
N GLY A 98 10.79 1.33 -1.48
CA GLY A 98 11.66 0.53 -0.63
C GLY A 98 12.74 1.33 0.09
N LEU A 99 12.61 2.66 0.17
CA LEU A 99 13.54 3.52 0.92
C LEU A 99 13.32 3.44 2.42
N ASP A 100 12.11 3.08 2.83
CA ASP A 100 11.73 2.86 4.23
C ASP A 100 11.67 1.38 4.60
N SER A 101 12.17 0.49 3.74
CA SER A 101 12.26 -0.94 4.00
C SER A 101 13.52 -1.26 4.80
N MET A 102 13.45 -2.35 5.58
CA MET A 102 14.61 -2.92 6.29
C MET A 102 15.78 -3.11 5.34
N VAL A 103 15.52 -3.62 4.16
CA VAL A 103 16.49 -3.73 3.07
C VAL A 103 16.19 -2.68 2.02
N LEU A 104 17.09 -1.72 1.90
CA LEU A 104 16.93 -0.59 0.98
C LEU A 104 16.70 -1.06 -0.47
N GLY A 105 15.57 -0.63 -1.06
CA GLY A 105 15.19 -0.98 -2.42
C GLY A 105 14.60 -2.39 -2.58
N GLU A 106 14.12 -3.01 -1.51
CA GLU A 106 13.46 -4.31 -1.55
C GLU A 106 12.33 -4.35 -2.60
N PRO A 107 12.32 -5.34 -3.52
CA PRO A 107 11.32 -5.37 -4.58
C PRO A 107 9.92 -5.75 -4.09
N GLN A 108 9.81 -6.53 -3.01
CA GLN A 108 8.56 -7.10 -2.51
C GLN A 108 7.59 -6.04 -1.99
N ILE A 109 8.08 -4.96 -1.35
CA ILE A 109 7.20 -3.94 -0.74
C ILE A 109 6.26 -3.28 -1.76
N LEU A 110 6.71 -3.05 -3.00
CA LEU A 110 5.83 -2.48 -4.03
C LEU A 110 4.68 -3.43 -4.39
N GLY A 111 4.93 -4.73 -4.41
CA GLY A 111 3.90 -5.78 -4.55
C GLY A 111 2.89 -5.68 -3.42
N GLN A 112 3.37 -5.69 -2.16
CA GLN A 112 2.52 -5.62 -0.96
C GLN A 112 1.68 -4.33 -0.89
N VAL A 113 2.21 -3.18 -1.34
CA VAL A 113 1.44 -1.93 -1.45
C VAL A 113 0.34 -2.05 -2.51
N LYS A 114 0.59 -2.75 -3.63
CA LYS A 114 -0.43 -3.02 -4.65
C LYS A 114 -1.51 -3.96 -4.14
N ASP A 115 -1.15 -4.98 -3.37
CA ASP A 115 -2.10 -5.92 -2.77
C ASP A 115 -3.00 -5.22 -1.75
N ALA A 116 -2.44 -4.33 -0.91
CA ALA A 116 -3.20 -3.49 0.01
C ALA A 116 -4.20 -2.56 -0.73
N TRP A 117 -3.77 -1.96 -1.83
CA TRP A 117 -4.63 -1.16 -2.70
C TRP A 117 -5.75 -2.00 -3.33
N ALA A 118 -5.42 -3.18 -3.88
CA ALA A 118 -6.39 -4.06 -4.53
C ALA A 118 -7.46 -4.53 -3.54
N LEU A 119 -7.03 -4.96 -2.34
CA LEU A 119 -7.92 -5.36 -1.26
C LEU A 119 -8.87 -4.24 -0.83
N ALA A 120 -8.34 -3.01 -0.66
CA ALA A 120 -9.16 -1.87 -0.28
C ALA A 120 -10.22 -1.52 -1.35
N ARG A 121 -9.90 -1.71 -2.63
CA ARG A 121 -10.87 -1.56 -3.74
C ARG A 121 -11.93 -2.64 -3.74
N GLU A 122 -11.54 -3.88 -3.59
CA GLU A 122 -12.43 -5.04 -3.57
C GLU A 122 -13.48 -4.92 -2.46
N HIS A 123 -13.07 -4.41 -1.29
CA HIS A 123 -13.96 -4.24 -0.14
C HIS A 123 -14.64 -2.85 -0.05
N GLY A 124 -14.58 -2.03 -1.11
CA GLY A 124 -15.27 -0.74 -1.17
C GLY A 124 -14.75 0.30 -0.17
N ALA A 125 -13.55 0.10 0.37
CA ALA A 125 -12.91 1.03 1.30
C ALA A 125 -12.09 2.13 0.58
N MET A 126 -11.78 1.93 -0.70
CA MET A 126 -11.01 2.85 -1.53
C MET A 126 -11.92 3.87 -2.22
N GLY A 127 -11.68 5.15 -1.98
CA GLY A 127 -12.32 6.24 -2.71
C GLY A 127 -11.37 6.90 -3.70
N ASN A 128 -11.85 7.96 -4.36
CA ASN A 128 -11.10 8.62 -5.44
C ASN A 128 -9.78 9.27 -4.99
N ARG A 129 -9.68 9.71 -3.72
CA ARG A 129 -8.47 10.40 -3.22
C ARG A 129 -7.35 9.41 -2.98
N LEU A 130 -7.61 8.32 -2.26
CA LEU A 130 -6.63 7.26 -2.03
C LEU A 130 -6.28 6.52 -3.33
N ASP A 131 -7.27 6.21 -4.18
CA ASP A 131 -7.01 5.53 -5.45
C ASP A 131 -6.00 6.32 -6.31
N ARG A 132 -6.20 7.64 -6.48
CA ARG A 132 -5.24 8.50 -7.19
C ARG A 132 -3.87 8.52 -6.55
N LEU A 133 -3.81 8.56 -5.22
CA LEU A 133 -2.55 8.54 -4.49
C LEU A 133 -1.78 7.23 -4.74
N PHE A 134 -2.45 6.09 -4.62
CA PHE A 134 -1.83 4.79 -4.87
C PHE A 134 -1.38 4.62 -6.32
N GLN A 135 -2.19 5.03 -7.30
CA GLN A 135 -1.80 5.01 -8.72
C GLN A 135 -0.55 5.86 -8.99
N GLN A 136 -0.51 7.08 -8.42
CA GLN A 136 0.67 7.93 -8.52
C GLN A 136 1.88 7.28 -7.82
N THR A 137 1.67 6.65 -6.66
CA THR A 137 2.70 5.93 -5.92
C THR A 137 3.34 4.83 -6.76
N PHE A 138 2.54 4.04 -7.48
CA PHE A 138 3.07 3.00 -8.37
C PHE A 138 3.95 3.57 -9.50
N SER A 139 3.53 4.70 -10.06
CA SER A 139 4.29 5.40 -11.10
C SER A 139 5.62 5.95 -10.55
N VAL A 140 5.58 6.61 -9.39
CA VAL A 140 6.75 7.18 -8.72
C VAL A 140 7.74 6.09 -8.31
N ALA A 141 7.26 5.04 -7.67
CA ALA A 141 8.09 3.91 -7.25
C ALA A 141 8.78 3.24 -8.46
N LYS A 142 8.04 2.99 -9.55
CA LYS A 142 8.61 2.45 -10.78
C LYS A 142 9.70 3.36 -11.33
N ARG A 143 9.42 4.68 -11.41
CA ARG A 143 10.38 5.67 -11.91
C ARG A 143 11.62 5.73 -11.05
N ALA A 144 11.50 5.89 -9.73
CA ALA A 144 12.62 5.96 -8.82
C ALA A 144 13.50 4.70 -8.92
N ARG A 145 12.90 3.52 -9.02
CA ARG A 145 13.62 2.24 -9.17
C ARG A 145 14.31 2.07 -10.53
N THR A 146 13.75 2.67 -11.60
CA THR A 146 14.32 2.61 -12.96
C THR A 146 15.41 3.65 -13.15
N ASP A 147 15.19 4.89 -12.71
CA ASP A 147 16.07 6.02 -12.95
C ASP A 147 17.25 6.07 -11.96
N THR A 148 17.16 5.30 -10.85
CA THR A 148 18.23 5.19 -9.86
C THR A 148 18.65 3.73 -9.68
N ARG A 149 19.80 3.51 -9.06
CA ARG A 149 20.26 2.15 -8.73
C ARG A 149 19.63 1.58 -7.45
N VAL A 150 18.61 2.22 -6.88
CA VAL A 150 17.97 1.77 -5.63
C VAL A 150 17.32 0.39 -5.81
N GLY A 151 16.86 0.06 -7.02
CA GLY A 151 16.34 -1.26 -7.37
C GLY A 151 17.39 -2.21 -7.98
N ALA A 152 18.65 -1.78 -8.15
CA ALA A 152 19.69 -2.63 -8.72
C ALA A 152 20.31 -3.52 -7.64
N ASN A 153 20.44 -4.82 -7.92
CA ASN A 153 20.90 -5.84 -6.98
C ASN A 153 20.12 -5.84 -5.65
N PRO A 154 18.83 -6.15 -5.68
CA PRO A 154 18.03 -6.17 -4.47
C PRO A 154 18.59 -7.24 -3.51
N VAL A 155 19.11 -6.80 -2.37
CA VAL A 155 19.32 -7.71 -1.24
C VAL A 155 17.98 -7.81 -0.55
N SER A 156 17.36 -8.97 -0.58
CA SER A 156 16.17 -9.25 0.23
C SER A 156 16.57 -9.81 1.58
N VAL A 157 15.66 -9.81 2.56
CA VAL A 157 15.84 -10.51 3.82
C VAL A 157 16.21 -11.97 3.55
N ALA A 158 15.51 -12.61 2.59
CA ALA A 158 15.81 -13.99 2.16
C ALA A 158 17.23 -14.14 1.60
N SER A 159 17.70 -13.23 0.72
CA SER A 159 19.06 -13.31 0.17
C SER A 159 20.13 -13.04 1.22
N THR A 160 19.84 -12.20 2.22
CA THR A 160 20.72 -11.94 3.36
C THR A 160 20.83 -13.18 4.24
N ALA A 161 19.69 -13.81 4.55
CA ALA A 161 19.66 -15.04 5.33
C ALA A 161 20.43 -16.18 4.63
N VAL A 162 20.25 -16.36 3.32
CA VAL A 162 21.01 -17.34 2.53
C VAL A 162 22.51 -17.04 2.56
N ARG A 163 22.92 -15.78 2.41
CA ARG A 163 24.34 -15.38 2.49
C ARG A 163 24.91 -15.60 3.89
N LEU A 164 24.14 -15.33 4.95
CA LEU A 164 24.56 -15.62 6.32
C LEU A 164 24.72 -17.14 6.53
N ALA A 165 23.81 -17.96 6.00
CA ALA A 165 23.95 -19.41 6.01
C ALA A 165 25.21 -19.88 5.26
N GLN A 166 25.52 -19.28 4.10
CA GLN A 166 26.74 -19.58 3.33
C GLN A 166 28.02 -19.25 4.09
N ASN A 167 28.03 -18.15 4.85
CA ASN A 167 29.19 -17.74 5.65
C ASN A 167 29.35 -18.57 6.91
N SER A 168 28.25 -19.10 7.47
CA SER A 168 28.24 -19.87 8.70
C SER A 168 28.59 -21.36 8.50
N PHE A 169 28.33 -21.91 7.33
CA PHE A 169 28.71 -23.26 6.95
C PHE A 169 29.83 -23.24 5.92
N ALA A 170 30.90 -23.97 6.19
CA ALA A 170 32.04 -24.05 5.28
C ALA A 170 31.65 -24.57 3.86
N ARG A 171 30.57 -25.34 3.77
CA ARG A 171 30.08 -25.90 2.49
C ARG A 171 28.55 -26.08 2.48
N LEU A 172 27.83 -25.05 2.09
CA LEU A 172 26.37 -25.14 1.92
C LEU A 172 25.99 -26.20 0.86
N SER A 173 26.88 -26.45 -0.11
CA SER A 173 26.73 -27.52 -1.12
C SER A 173 26.71 -28.95 -0.54
N GLU A 174 27.09 -29.14 0.69
CA GLU A 174 27.03 -30.44 1.40
C GLU A 174 25.84 -30.51 2.38
N SER A 175 25.08 -29.41 2.50
CA SER A 175 24.02 -29.25 3.51
C SER A 175 22.65 -29.60 2.94
N THR A 176 21.78 -30.12 3.82
CA THR A 176 20.34 -30.25 3.57
C THR A 176 19.65 -29.00 4.10
N VAL A 177 18.88 -28.33 3.23
CA VAL A 177 18.11 -27.13 3.57
C VAL A 177 16.63 -27.45 3.55
N LEU A 178 15.92 -27.05 4.60
CA LEU A 178 14.47 -27.20 4.73
C LEU A 178 13.84 -25.82 4.66
N LEU A 179 12.93 -25.63 3.72
CA LEU A 179 12.09 -24.47 3.56
C LEU A 179 10.70 -24.76 4.11
N VAL A 180 10.19 -23.90 4.99
CA VAL A 180 8.85 -24.01 5.57
C VAL A 180 8.00 -22.83 5.09
N GLY A 181 6.97 -23.15 4.29
CA GLY A 181 6.18 -22.18 3.54
C GLY A 181 6.40 -22.30 2.03
N ALA A 182 5.60 -21.57 1.25
CA ALA A 182 5.71 -21.49 -0.21
C ALA A 182 5.32 -20.09 -0.73
N GLY A 183 5.44 -19.07 0.12
CA GLY A 183 5.24 -17.68 -0.25
C GLY A 183 6.47 -17.08 -0.94
N GLU A 184 6.34 -15.82 -1.38
CA GLU A 184 7.35 -15.07 -2.13
C GLU A 184 8.73 -15.07 -1.46
N THR A 185 8.78 -14.91 -0.13
CA THR A 185 10.04 -14.90 0.64
C THR A 185 10.75 -16.25 0.55
N ILE A 186 10.00 -17.36 0.66
CA ILE A 186 10.55 -18.72 0.55
C ILE A 186 10.95 -19.02 -0.90
N GLU A 187 10.19 -18.58 -1.88
CA GLU A 187 10.53 -18.73 -3.31
C GLU A 187 11.86 -18.03 -3.62
N LEU A 188 12.05 -16.82 -3.08
CA LEU A 188 13.31 -16.08 -3.25
C LEU A 188 14.49 -16.76 -2.55
N ALA A 189 14.29 -17.33 -1.36
CA ALA A 189 15.28 -18.15 -0.69
C ALA A 189 15.63 -19.40 -1.51
N ALA A 190 14.61 -20.12 -2.03
CA ALA A 190 14.78 -21.29 -2.87
C ALA A 190 15.61 -21.00 -4.13
N LYS A 191 15.35 -19.85 -4.79
CA LYS A 191 16.12 -19.39 -5.94
C LYS A 191 17.61 -19.23 -5.61
N HIS A 192 17.94 -18.48 -4.56
CA HIS A 192 19.33 -18.26 -4.16
C HIS A 192 20.03 -19.54 -3.69
N LEU A 193 19.31 -20.43 -3.04
CA LEU A 193 19.83 -21.74 -2.61
C LEU A 193 20.11 -22.66 -3.79
N SER A 194 19.25 -22.68 -4.80
CA SER A 194 19.43 -23.47 -6.02
C SER A 194 20.64 -22.97 -6.83
N GLU A 195 20.84 -21.65 -6.91
CA GLU A 195 22.05 -21.04 -7.49
C GLU A 195 23.32 -21.45 -6.73
N GLY A 196 23.22 -21.55 -5.39
CA GLY A 196 24.28 -21.99 -4.48
C GLY A 196 24.55 -23.51 -4.47
N ARG A 197 23.81 -24.31 -5.24
CA ARG A 197 23.93 -25.77 -5.40
C ARG A 197 23.95 -26.52 -4.06
N VAL A 198 22.91 -26.31 -3.24
CA VAL A 198 22.72 -27.09 -1.98
C VAL A 198 22.59 -28.59 -2.29
N ARG A 199 23.06 -29.47 -1.40
CA ARG A 199 22.98 -30.92 -1.59
C ARG A 199 21.54 -31.40 -1.73
N ARG A 200 20.65 -30.92 -0.88
CA ARG A 200 19.24 -31.32 -0.87
C ARG A 200 18.37 -30.16 -0.41
N LEU A 201 17.31 -29.89 -1.14
CA LEU A 201 16.32 -28.86 -0.83
C LEU A 201 15.00 -29.55 -0.50
N LEU A 202 14.50 -29.39 0.72
CA LEU A 202 13.21 -29.88 1.18
C LEU A 202 12.27 -28.67 1.29
N ILE A 203 11.01 -28.82 0.85
CA ILE A 203 10.04 -27.72 0.89
C ILE A 203 8.76 -28.24 1.53
N ALA A 204 8.46 -27.79 2.74
CA ALA A 204 7.29 -28.15 3.50
C ALA A 204 6.25 -27.03 3.44
N ASN A 205 5.01 -27.35 3.08
CA ASN A 205 3.91 -26.39 3.09
C ASN A 205 2.59 -27.05 3.47
N ARG A 206 1.67 -26.25 4.04
CA ARG A 206 0.31 -26.69 4.36
C ARG A 206 -0.44 -27.21 3.13
N THR A 207 -0.35 -26.48 2.01
CA THR A 207 -0.87 -26.91 0.71
C THR A 207 0.24 -27.57 -0.08
N LEU A 208 0.22 -28.89 -0.18
CA LEU A 208 1.28 -29.67 -0.84
C LEU A 208 1.49 -29.26 -2.31
N ALA A 209 0.44 -28.89 -3.03
CA ALA A 209 0.54 -28.45 -4.42
C ALA A 209 1.47 -27.22 -4.58
N HIS A 210 1.42 -26.25 -3.68
CA HIS A 210 2.31 -25.09 -3.70
C HIS A 210 3.77 -25.50 -3.44
N ALA A 211 4.00 -26.43 -2.52
CA ALA A 211 5.35 -26.97 -2.29
C ALA A 211 5.86 -27.72 -3.53
N GLN A 212 5.01 -28.50 -4.21
CA GLN A 212 5.37 -29.23 -5.44
C GLN A 212 5.73 -28.28 -6.59
N GLU A 213 4.96 -27.21 -6.76
CA GLU A 213 5.26 -26.19 -7.77
C GLU A 213 6.62 -25.56 -7.51
N LEU A 214 6.89 -25.14 -6.27
CA LEU A 214 8.17 -24.54 -5.90
C LEU A 214 9.33 -25.53 -6.05
N ALA A 215 9.15 -26.78 -5.63
CA ALA A 215 10.12 -27.85 -5.75
C ALA A 215 10.47 -28.16 -7.22
N SER A 216 9.49 -28.17 -8.10
CA SER A 216 9.71 -28.41 -9.54
C SER A 216 10.55 -27.31 -10.19
N ARG A 217 10.37 -26.06 -9.77
CA ARG A 217 11.13 -24.90 -10.29
C ARG A 217 12.58 -24.84 -9.79
N HIS A 218 12.85 -25.30 -8.58
CA HIS A 218 14.14 -25.12 -7.90
C HIS A 218 14.88 -26.43 -7.62
N GLY A 219 14.37 -27.58 -8.08
CA GLY A 219 15.06 -28.88 -7.92
C GLY A 219 14.98 -29.44 -6.51
N GLY A 220 13.87 -29.20 -5.80
CA GLY A 220 13.63 -29.67 -4.43
C GLY A 220 12.72 -30.88 -4.31
N VAL A 221 12.48 -31.30 -3.08
CA VAL A 221 11.52 -32.33 -2.68
C VAL A 221 10.39 -31.67 -1.88
N ALA A 222 9.14 -31.80 -2.34
CA ALA A 222 7.97 -31.27 -1.66
C ALA A 222 7.49 -32.22 -0.55
N LEU A 223 7.10 -31.65 0.58
CA LEU A 223 6.61 -32.34 1.76
C LEU A 223 5.33 -31.66 2.26
N PRO A 224 4.35 -32.42 2.76
CA PRO A 224 3.26 -31.84 3.52
C PRO A 224 3.81 -31.32 4.87
N LEU A 225 3.23 -30.24 5.37
CA LEU A 225 3.67 -29.62 6.64
C LEU A 225 3.55 -30.61 7.82
N SER A 226 2.63 -31.55 7.77
CA SER A 226 2.47 -32.61 8.79
C SER A 226 3.67 -33.54 8.92
N GLU A 227 4.55 -33.60 7.92
CA GLU A 227 5.78 -34.40 7.97
C GLU A 227 7.02 -33.60 8.40
N LEU A 228 6.83 -32.30 8.75
CA LEU A 228 7.90 -31.39 9.13
C LEU A 228 8.82 -31.98 10.21
N GLU A 229 8.23 -32.48 11.30
CA GLU A 229 8.96 -33.03 12.45
C GLU A 229 9.90 -34.17 12.05
N ARG A 230 9.45 -35.07 11.16
CA ARG A 230 10.24 -36.19 10.67
C ARG A 230 11.46 -35.74 9.86
N HIS A 231 11.33 -34.66 9.08
CA HIS A 231 12.38 -34.17 8.20
C HIS A 231 13.28 -33.12 8.84
N LEU A 232 12.85 -32.54 9.97
CA LEU A 232 13.65 -31.56 10.71
C LEU A 232 15.01 -32.11 11.14
N GLN A 233 15.08 -33.40 11.50
CA GLN A 233 16.33 -34.07 11.84
C GLN A 233 17.33 -34.21 10.68
N GLU A 234 16.88 -34.07 9.42
CA GLU A 234 17.74 -34.13 8.22
C GLU A 234 18.29 -32.75 7.85
N ALA A 235 17.64 -31.68 8.34
CA ALA A 235 17.98 -30.32 7.94
C ALA A 235 19.19 -29.75 8.69
N ASP A 236 20.16 -29.24 7.98
CA ASP A 236 21.27 -28.45 8.53
C ASP A 236 20.89 -26.98 8.65
N VAL A 237 20.05 -26.51 7.75
CA VAL A 237 19.55 -25.14 7.72
C VAL A 237 18.03 -25.16 7.50
N VAL A 238 17.30 -24.36 8.26
CA VAL A 238 15.85 -24.19 8.15
C VAL A 238 15.55 -22.73 7.84
N PHE A 239 14.73 -22.46 6.83
CA PHE A 239 14.14 -21.14 6.57
C PHE A 239 12.63 -21.26 6.71
N SER A 240 12.02 -20.43 7.52
CA SER A 240 10.57 -20.39 7.70
C SER A 240 9.99 -19.03 7.35
N ALA A 241 8.94 -19.01 6.53
CA ALA A 241 8.14 -17.85 6.24
C ALA A 241 6.73 -18.29 5.82
N THR A 242 5.85 -18.48 6.80
CA THR A 242 4.44 -18.83 6.59
C THR A 242 3.51 -17.69 7.02
N ALA A 243 2.21 -17.84 6.76
CA ALA A 243 1.17 -16.95 7.27
C ALA A 243 0.46 -17.55 8.50
N ALA A 244 1.15 -18.42 9.25
CA ALA A 244 0.60 -19.02 10.45
C ALA A 244 0.50 -17.98 11.58
N ARG A 245 -0.51 -18.13 12.44
CA ARG A 245 -0.65 -17.27 13.63
C ARG A 245 0.09 -17.82 14.86
N GLU A 246 0.40 -19.09 14.83
CA GLU A 246 1.08 -19.83 15.87
C GLU A 246 2.35 -20.45 15.31
N PRO A 247 3.42 -20.60 16.09
CA PRO A 247 4.65 -21.24 15.64
C PRO A 247 4.40 -22.63 15.04
N VAL A 248 4.97 -22.87 13.86
CA VAL A 248 4.91 -24.16 13.16
C VAL A 248 6.10 -25.05 13.47
N VAL A 249 7.19 -24.46 13.99
CA VAL A 249 8.40 -25.13 14.47
C VAL A 249 8.53 -24.90 15.98
N THR A 250 8.25 -25.93 16.76
CA THR A 250 8.27 -25.82 18.22
C THR A 250 9.66 -26.17 18.80
N ARG A 251 9.93 -25.70 20.02
CA ARG A 251 11.14 -26.06 20.77
C ARG A 251 11.29 -27.58 20.92
N ALA A 252 10.21 -28.28 21.24
CA ALA A 252 10.22 -29.73 21.42
C ALA A 252 10.64 -30.47 20.16
N GLN A 253 10.14 -30.08 19.00
CA GLN A 253 10.52 -30.66 17.70
C GLN A 253 12.00 -30.44 17.39
N VAL A 254 12.52 -29.22 17.60
CA VAL A 254 13.93 -28.91 17.38
C VAL A 254 14.82 -29.69 18.34
N GLU A 255 14.48 -29.77 19.64
CA GLU A 255 15.22 -30.52 20.62
C GLU A 255 15.26 -32.02 20.26
N GLN A 256 14.15 -32.60 19.84
CA GLN A 256 14.08 -33.98 19.37
C GLN A 256 14.95 -34.20 18.12
N ALA A 257 14.89 -33.27 17.15
CA ALA A 257 15.72 -33.33 15.96
C ALA A 257 17.22 -33.25 16.29
N LEU A 258 17.63 -32.35 17.18
CA LEU A 258 19.03 -32.23 17.63
C LEU A 258 19.56 -33.51 18.29
N ARG A 259 18.75 -34.15 19.14
CA ARG A 259 19.10 -35.46 19.73
C ARG A 259 19.30 -36.54 18.66
N ALA A 260 18.38 -36.62 17.66
CA ALA A 260 18.49 -37.57 16.56
C ALA A 260 19.71 -37.31 15.68
N ARG A 261 20.15 -36.05 15.57
CA ARG A 261 21.31 -35.57 14.81
C ARG A 261 22.64 -35.74 15.61
N LYS A 262 22.61 -36.31 16.81
CA LYS A 262 23.77 -36.38 17.72
C LYS A 262 24.40 -34.99 17.98
N HIS A 263 23.57 -34.02 18.24
CA HIS A 263 23.95 -32.62 18.51
C HIS A 263 24.74 -31.92 17.39
N LYS A 264 24.55 -32.35 16.13
CA LYS A 264 25.05 -31.61 14.98
C LYS A 264 24.33 -30.26 14.89
N PRO A 265 25.03 -29.12 14.85
CA PRO A 265 24.40 -27.80 14.84
C PRO A 265 23.35 -27.59 13.74
N MET A 266 22.32 -26.81 14.06
CA MET A 266 21.25 -26.42 13.14
C MET A 266 21.12 -24.91 13.09
N LEU A 267 21.10 -24.32 11.89
CA LEU A 267 20.76 -22.93 11.68
C LEU A 267 19.27 -22.79 11.35
N LEU A 268 18.60 -21.85 12.01
CA LEU A 268 17.20 -21.58 11.77
C LEU A 268 17.01 -20.08 11.47
N PHE A 269 16.34 -19.78 10.39
CA PHE A 269 16.01 -18.43 9.95
C PHE A 269 14.50 -18.27 9.96
N ASP A 270 14.01 -17.49 10.92
CA ASP A 270 12.59 -17.13 11.00
C ASP A 270 12.37 -15.79 10.28
N LEU A 271 11.79 -15.87 9.11
CA LEU A 271 11.50 -14.73 8.23
C LEU A 271 10.03 -14.29 8.31
N ALA A 272 9.25 -14.91 9.22
CA ALA A 272 7.84 -14.65 9.40
C ALA A 272 7.57 -13.61 10.50
N VAL A 273 6.46 -12.88 10.34
CA VAL A 273 5.82 -12.12 11.40
C VAL A 273 4.31 -12.32 11.23
N PRO A 274 3.61 -12.94 12.20
CA PRO A 274 4.15 -13.51 13.47
C PRO A 274 5.18 -14.60 13.22
N ARG A 275 6.01 -14.87 14.27
CA ARG A 275 7.09 -15.86 14.20
C ARG A 275 6.57 -17.27 13.96
N ASP A 276 7.22 -17.97 13.04
CA ASP A 276 6.98 -19.38 12.74
C ASP A 276 7.74 -20.33 13.69
N ILE A 277 8.82 -19.85 14.32
CA ILE A 277 9.70 -20.63 15.18
C ILE A 277 9.57 -20.14 16.61
N GLU A 278 9.32 -21.07 17.52
CA GLU A 278 9.16 -20.78 18.95
C GLU A 278 10.42 -20.13 19.54
N ALA A 279 10.26 -19.01 20.27
CA ALA A 279 11.39 -18.25 20.82
C ALA A 279 12.34 -19.10 21.70
N GLY A 280 11.78 -20.08 22.43
CA GLY A 280 12.55 -21.01 23.24
C GLY A 280 13.56 -21.89 22.49
N VAL A 281 13.52 -21.92 21.15
CA VAL A 281 14.52 -22.59 20.30
C VAL A 281 15.89 -21.92 20.44
N ALA A 282 15.94 -20.60 20.64
CA ALA A 282 17.18 -19.85 20.83
C ALA A 282 17.95 -20.24 22.11
N GLU A 283 17.31 -20.93 23.05
CA GLU A 283 17.94 -21.40 24.30
C GLU A 283 18.64 -22.77 24.15
N LEU A 284 18.41 -23.46 23.01
CA LEU A 284 19.02 -24.77 22.76
C LEU A 284 20.48 -24.61 22.32
N ALA A 285 21.40 -25.37 22.93
CA ALA A 285 22.85 -25.20 22.76
C ALA A 285 23.34 -25.37 21.31
N ASP A 286 22.69 -26.21 20.52
CA ASP A 286 23.09 -26.54 19.14
C ASP A 286 22.12 -25.99 18.07
N ALA A 287 21.21 -25.08 18.48
CA ALA A 287 20.30 -24.35 17.57
C ALA A 287 20.71 -22.89 17.51
N TYR A 288 20.88 -22.36 16.31
CA TYR A 288 21.19 -20.97 16.06
C TYR A 288 20.01 -20.32 15.35
N LEU A 289 19.15 -19.65 16.13
CA LEU A 289 17.96 -18.98 15.61
C LEU A 289 18.29 -17.54 15.25
N TYR A 290 18.01 -17.16 14.02
CA TYR A 290 18.07 -15.80 13.51
C TYR A 290 16.66 -15.36 13.11
N THR A 291 16.21 -14.25 13.68
CA THR A 291 14.95 -13.60 13.36
C THR A 291 15.14 -12.55 12.27
N VAL A 292 14.03 -11.99 11.76
CA VAL A 292 14.06 -10.85 10.82
C VAL A 292 14.92 -9.70 11.38
N ASP A 293 14.80 -9.39 12.70
CA ASP A 293 15.52 -8.28 13.33
C ASP A 293 17.03 -8.55 13.46
N ASP A 294 17.44 -9.82 13.57
CA ASP A 294 18.87 -10.19 13.57
C ASP A 294 19.50 -10.01 12.19
N LEU A 295 18.71 -10.30 11.15
CA LEU A 295 19.14 -10.11 9.77
C LEU A 295 19.26 -8.62 9.40
N GLU A 296 18.46 -7.75 10.01
CA GLU A 296 18.58 -6.29 9.84
C GLU A 296 19.95 -5.78 10.22
N ARG A 297 20.44 -6.20 11.40
CA ARG A 297 21.78 -5.82 11.88
C ARG A 297 22.88 -6.27 10.91
N ALA A 298 22.75 -7.45 10.33
CA ALA A 298 23.71 -7.96 9.34
C ALA A 298 23.69 -7.21 7.99
N VAL A 299 22.56 -6.57 7.65
CA VAL A 299 22.40 -5.76 6.42
C VAL A 299 22.98 -4.35 6.58
N GLU A 300 23.02 -3.81 7.77
CA GLU A 300 23.46 -2.42 8.05
C GLU A 300 24.88 -2.13 7.57
N ASP A 301 25.77 -3.12 7.63
CA ASP A 301 27.15 -3.03 7.11
C ASP A 301 27.24 -2.83 5.59
N ASN A 302 26.18 -3.17 4.82
CA ASN A 302 26.11 -3.01 3.37
C ASN A 302 25.45 -1.70 2.90
N ARG A 303 24.95 -0.86 3.81
CA ARG A 303 24.24 0.41 3.49
C ARG A 303 25.10 1.46 2.80
N ARG A 304 26.44 1.47 3.02
CA ARG A 304 27.33 2.51 2.50
C ARG A 304 27.31 2.61 0.98
N GLY A 305 27.32 1.49 0.24
CA GLY A 305 27.29 1.49 -1.22
C GLY A 305 25.93 1.89 -1.85
N ARG A 306 24.87 2.01 -1.06
CA ARG A 306 23.53 2.32 -1.53
C ARG A 306 23.06 3.73 -1.17
N ARG A 307 23.87 4.46 -0.38
CA ARG A 307 23.51 5.80 0.09
C ARG A 307 23.29 6.76 -1.09
N GLU A 308 24.17 6.76 -2.09
CA GLU A 308 24.04 7.60 -3.28
C GLU A 308 22.78 7.28 -4.09
N ALA A 309 22.45 5.98 -4.24
CA ALA A 309 21.24 5.56 -4.94
C ALA A 309 19.96 5.96 -4.17
N ALA A 310 20.01 5.92 -2.83
CA ALA A 310 18.92 6.36 -1.98
C ALA A 310 18.71 7.88 -2.07
N GLU A 311 19.78 8.67 -2.01
CA GLU A 311 19.74 10.13 -2.16
C GLU A 311 19.15 10.55 -3.52
N ALA A 312 19.55 9.86 -4.59
CA ALA A 312 18.99 10.09 -5.92
C ALA A 312 17.48 9.75 -5.98
N ALA A 313 17.05 8.67 -5.33
CA ALA A 313 15.64 8.29 -5.26
C ALA A 313 14.82 9.26 -4.40
N GLU A 314 15.37 9.75 -3.28
CA GLU A 314 14.74 10.79 -2.45
C GLU A 314 14.49 12.08 -3.25
N ALA A 315 15.46 12.54 -4.04
CA ALA A 315 15.31 13.73 -4.87
C ALA A 315 14.15 13.57 -5.90
N ILE A 316 14.00 12.37 -6.47
CA ILE A 316 12.86 12.07 -7.35
C ILE A 316 11.55 12.13 -6.56
N ILE A 317 11.49 11.53 -5.37
CA ILE A 317 10.30 11.50 -4.53
C ILE A 317 9.89 12.94 -4.16
N ASP A 318 10.82 13.76 -3.71
CA ASP A 318 10.56 15.15 -3.34
C ASP A 318 9.90 15.95 -4.46
N LEU A 319 10.44 15.82 -5.66
CA LEU A 319 9.86 16.46 -6.85
C LEU A 319 8.46 15.94 -7.16
N GLN A 320 8.23 14.62 -7.00
CA GLN A 320 6.93 14.02 -7.28
C GLN A 320 5.89 14.37 -6.21
N VAL A 321 6.27 14.53 -4.95
CA VAL A 321 5.39 15.04 -3.88
C VAL A 321 4.91 16.43 -4.22
N LEU A 322 5.83 17.36 -4.57
CA LEU A 322 5.46 18.72 -4.96
C LEU A 322 4.46 18.74 -6.12
N ARG A 323 4.72 17.98 -7.19
CA ARG A 323 3.82 17.87 -8.35
C ARG A 323 2.45 17.29 -7.99
N TYR A 324 2.42 16.29 -7.12
CA TYR A 324 1.17 15.69 -6.67
C TYR A 324 0.32 16.69 -5.88
N ILE A 325 0.93 17.43 -4.95
CA ILE A 325 0.24 18.47 -4.16
C ILE A 325 -0.26 19.61 -5.05
N GLU A 326 0.54 20.10 -6.01
CA GLU A 326 0.12 21.09 -6.99
C GLU A 326 -1.10 20.61 -7.81
N THR A 327 -1.08 19.36 -8.25
CA THR A 327 -2.19 18.74 -9.00
C THR A 327 -3.47 18.65 -8.16
N LEU A 328 -3.34 18.29 -6.88
CA LEU A 328 -4.47 18.27 -5.94
C LEU A 328 -5.07 19.66 -5.74
N GLN A 329 -4.22 20.67 -5.52
CA GLN A 329 -4.66 22.06 -5.36
C GLN A 329 -5.34 22.59 -6.62
N ALA A 330 -4.76 22.32 -7.80
CA ALA A 330 -5.36 22.69 -9.09
C ALA A 330 -6.73 22.03 -9.28
N SER A 331 -6.85 20.72 -8.95
CA SER A 331 -8.12 20.00 -9.01
C SER A 331 -9.17 20.58 -8.06
N THR A 332 -8.76 20.93 -6.84
CA THR A 332 -9.65 21.57 -5.85
C THR A 332 -10.13 22.94 -6.31
N ARG A 333 -9.24 23.75 -6.91
CA ARG A 333 -9.58 25.07 -7.47
C ARG A 333 -10.57 24.95 -8.66
N GLN A 334 -10.49 23.86 -9.44
CA GLN A 334 -11.39 23.63 -10.58
C GLN A 334 -12.74 22.99 -10.19
N ALA A 335 -12.86 22.44 -8.98
CA ALA A 335 -14.07 21.75 -8.53
C ALA A 335 -15.33 22.64 -8.56
N PRO A 336 -15.30 23.93 -8.16
CA PRO A 336 -16.46 24.82 -8.28
C PRO A 336 -16.90 25.04 -9.73
N LEU A 337 -15.94 25.18 -10.66
CA LEU A 337 -16.24 25.37 -12.09
C LEU A 337 -16.90 24.11 -12.69
N LYS A 338 -16.41 22.93 -12.34
CA LYS A 338 -17.02 21.66 -12.79
C LYS A 338 -18.44 21.51 -12.26
N ARG A 339 -18.66 21.84 -10.97
CA ARG A 339 -20.02 21.80 -10.36
C ARG A 339 -20.97 22.79 -11.03
N LEU A 340 -20.51 24.01 -11.30
CA LEU A 340 -21.31 25.03 -11.99
C LEU A 340 -21.75 24.54 -13.39
N ARG A 341 -20.82 23.99 -14.17
CA ARG A 341 -21.14 23.45 -15.50
C ARG A 341 -22.09 22.26 -15.42
N ALA A 342 -21.84 21.29 -14.55
CA ALA A 342 -22.72 20.14 -14.37
C ALA A 342 -24.13 20.55 -13.93
N HIS A 343 -24.27 21.56 -13.07
CA HIS A 343 -25.58 22.14 -12.70
C HIS A 343 -26.27 22.77 -13.90
N GLY A 344 -25.54 23.53 -14.72
CA GLY A 344 -26.07 24.13 -15.95
C GLY A 344 -26.58 23.09 -16.95
N ASP A 345 -25.76 22.06 -17.20
CA ASP A 345 -26.10 20.96 -18.11
C ASP A 345 -27.34 20.18 -17.64
N SER A 346 -27.37 19.79 -16.34
CA SER A 346 -28.53 19.09 -15.76
C SER A 346 -29.83 19.94 -15.85
N THR A 347 -29.72 21.24 -15.53
CA THR A 347 -30.87 22.16 -15.59
C THR A 347 -31.39 22.31 -17.03
N ARG A 348 -30.48 22.44 -18.01
CA ARG A 348 -30.83 22.49 -19.43
C ARG A 348 -31.56 21.21 -19.85
N ASP A 349 -31.00 20.04 -19.53
CA ASP A 349 -31.55 18.75 -19.98
C ASP A 349 -32.93 18.50 -19.37
N ASP A 350 -33.15 18.84 -18.10
CA ASP A 350 -34.46 18.77 -17.44
C ASP A 350 -35.53 19.68 -18.10
N VAL A 351 -35.16 20.92 -18.40
CA VAL A 351 -36.09 21.87 -19.00
C VAL A 351 -36.38 21.51 -20.46
N LEU A 352 -35.35 21.05 -21.19
CA LEU A 352 -35.49 20.58 -22.56
C LEU A 352 -36.40 19.35 -22.68
N ALA A 353 -36.29 18.40 -21.75
CA ALA A 353 -37.15 17.23 -21.68
C ALA A 353 -38.65 17.64 -21.52
N LYS A 354 -38.90 18.61 -20.62
CA LYS A 354 -40.25 19.15 -20.41
C LYS A 354 -40.78 19.89 -21.63
N ALA A 355 -39.94 20.68 -22.31
CA ALA A 355 -40.31 21.37 -23.54
C ALA A 355 -40.68 20.39 -24.66
N ARG A 356 -39.89 19.34 -24.85
CA ARG A 356 -40.18 18.27 -25.81
C ARG A 356 -41.50 17.56 -25.51
N GLN A 357 -41.77 17.29 -24.22
CA GLN A 357 -43.05 16.69 -23.81
C GLN A 357 -44.24 17.60 -24.13
N GLN A 358 -44.13 18.94 -23.94
CA GLN A 358 -45.16 19.89 -24.27
C GLN A 358 -45.41 19.94 -25.78
N LEU A 359 -44.35 19.91 -26.61
CA LEU A 359 -44.47 19.80 -28.07
C LEU A 359 -45.20 18.51 -28.49
N ALA A 360 -44.82 17.37 -27.90
CA ALA A 360 -45.48 16.09 -28.18
C ALA A 360 -46.97 16.06 -27.79
N ASN A 361 -47.33 16.87 -26.77
CA ASN A 361 -48.72 17.05 -26.33
C ASN A 361 -49.49 18.07 -27.18
N GLY A 362 -48.92 18.57 -28.29
CA GLY A 362 -49.61 19.45 -29.27
C GLY A 362 -49.63 20.94 -28.90
N LYS A 363 -48.82 21.41 -27.94
CA LYS A 363 -48.70 22.83 -27.65
C LYS A 363 -48.03 23.59 -28.79
N PRO A 364 -48.46 24.84 -29.08
CA PRO A 364 -47.81 25.68 -30.08
C PRO A 364 -46.31 25.84 -29.84
N ALA A 365 -45.51 25.77 -30.89
CA ALA A 365 -44.05 25.84 -30.79
C ALA A 365 -43.57 27.14 -30.13
N ASP A 366 -44.20 28.27 -30.43
CA ASP A 366 -43.83 29.57 -29.85
C ASP A 366 -44.03 29.62 -28.34
N GLU A 367 -45.15 29.07 -27.84
CA GLU A 367 -45.37 28.96 -26.38
C GLU A 367 -44.35 28.06 -25.71
N VAL A 368 -43.94 26.98 -26.37
CA VAL A 368 -42.91 26.06 -25.81
C VAL A 368 -41.52 26.69 -25.83
N LEU A 369 -41.18 27.49 -26.83
CA LEU A 369 -39.93 28.24 -26.88
C LEU A 369 -39.89 29.31 -25.80
N GLU A 370 -40.97 30.06 -25.56
CA GLU A 370 -41.06 31.01 -24.44
C GLU A 370 -40.93 30.30 -23.08
N PHE A 371 -41.64 29.17 -22.89
CA PHE A 371 -41.52 28.35 -21.69
C PHE A 371 -40.07 27.89 -21.48
N LEU A 372 -39.43 27.37 -22.53
CA LEU A 372 -38.03 26.91 -22.46
C LEU A 372 -37.11 28.05 -22.04
N ALA A 373 -37.16 29.18 -22.73
CA ALA A 373 -36.28 30.33 -22.45
C ALA A 373 -36.49 30.87 -21.04
N ASN A 374 -37.72 31.14 -20.64
CA ASN A 374 -38.04 31.69 -19.34
C ASN A 374 -37.71 30.72 -18.20
N THR A 375 -38.06 29.44 -18.34
CA THR A 375 -37.84 28.43 -17.31
C THR A 375 -36.32 28.15 -17.12
N LEU A 376 -35.59 28.04 -18.23
CA LEU A 376 -34.12 27.82 -18.16
C LEU A 376 -33.43 29.01 -17.52
N THR A 377 -33.73 30.24 -17.96
CA THR A 377 -33.16 31.47 -17.39
C THR A 377 -33.45 31.59 -15.89
N ASN A 378 -34.73 31.41 -15.51
CA ASN A 378 -35.12 31.51 -14.11
C ASN A 378 -34.44 30.42 -13.23
N ARG A 379 -34.37 29.18 -13.70
CA ARG A 379 -33.71 28.10 -12.93
C ARG A 379 -32.19 28.30 -12.78
N LEU A 380 -31.54 28.82 -13.82
CA LEU A 380 -30.08 29.10 -13.74
C LEU A 380 -29.78 30.32 -12.88
N LEU A 381 -30.63 31.37 -12.92
CA LEU A 381 -30.38 32.60 -12.19
C LEU A 381 -30.93 32.61 -10.76
N HIS A 382 -31.87 31.72 -10.42
CA HIS A 382 -32.48 31.69 -9.08
C HIS A 382 -31.47 31.46 -7.96
N PRO A 383 -30.57 30.42 -8.00
CA PRO A 383 -29.58 30.20 -6.93
C PRO A 383 -28.61 31.38 -6.75
N PRO A 384 -27.95 31.93 -7.79
CA PRO A 384 -27.07 33.09 -7.61
C PRO A 384 -27.81 34.34 -7.14
N THR A 385 -29.07 34.60 -7.63
CA THR A 385 -29.84 35.72 -7.16
C THR A 385 -30.25 35.63 -5.69
N ALA A 386 -30.61 34.42 -5.24
CA ALA A 386 -30.90 34.19 -3.81
C ALA A 386 -29.67 34.40 -2.92
N ALA A 387 -28.52 33.85 -3.32
CA ALA A 387 -27.26 34.01 -2.59
C ALA A 387 -26.79 35.48 -2.54
N LEU A 388 -26.94 36.22 -3.63
CA LEU A 388 -26.60 37.66 -3.65
C LEU A 388 -27.53 38.51 -2.79
N ARG A 389 -28.81 38.15 -2.73
CA ARG A 389 -29.77 38.83 -1.82
C ARG A 389 -29.41 38.60 -0.35
N GLU A 390 -29.02 37.37 0.00
CA GLU A 390 -28.57 37.04 1.34
C GLU A 390 -27.26 37.78 1.69
N ALA A 391 -26.30 37.81 0.77
CA ALA A 391 -25.05 38.55 0.91
C ALA A 391 -25.28 40.04 1.11
N ALA A 392 -26.22 40.63 0.37
CA ALA A 392 -26.59 42.04 0.55
C ALA A 392 -27.19 42.34 1.92
N LEU A 393 -27.96 41.43 2.50
CA LEU A 393 -28.53 41.56 3.83
C LEU A 393 -27.50 41.35 4.95
N SER A 394 -26.55 40.44 4.74
CA SER A 394 -25.49 40.12 5.72
C SER A 394 -24.23 41.02 5.61
N GLY A 395 -24.14 41.87 4.57
CA GLY A 395 -22.98 42.69 4.35
C GLY A 395 -21.75 41.99 3.77
N ASP A 396 -21.94 40.82 3.11
CA ASP A 396 -20.85 40.09 2.47
C ASP A 396 -20.37 40.78 1.19
N ALA A 397 -19.39 41.67 1.35
CA ALA A 397 -18.80 42.44 0.26
C ALA A 397 -17.95 41.58 -0.69
N GLU A 398 -17.53 40.37 -0.29
CA GLU A 398 -16.70 39.49 -1.11
C GLU A 398 -17.54 38.82 -2.20
N LEU A 399 -18.71 38.29 -1.84
CA LEU A 399 -19.62 37.70 -2.79
C LEU A 399 -20.20 38.74 -3.77
N ALA A 400 -20.47 39.98 -3.28
CA ALA A 400 -20.91 41.09 -4.15
C ALA A 400 -19.86 41.42 -5.23
N ARG A 401 -18.59 41.59 -4.86
CA ARG A 401 -17.47 41.81 -5.81
C ARG A 401 -17.27 40.63 -6.77
N ALA A 402 -17.47 39.39 -6.31
CA ALA A 402 -17.41 38.24 -7.19
C ALA A 402 -18.50 38.25 -8.25
N ALA A 403 -19.72 38.68 -7.89
CA ALA A 403 -20.84 38.79 -8.82
C ALA A 403 -20.61 39.87 -9.88
N GLU A 404 -20.06 41.04 -9.51
CA GLU A 404 -19.71 42.09 -10.49
C GLU A 404 -18.69 41.59 -11.52
N ARG A 405 -17.77 40.73 -11.10
CA ARG A 405 -16.79 40.10 -12.02
C ARG A 405 -17.40 39.04 -12.91
N LEU A 406 -18.39 38.29 -12.42
CA LEU A 406 -19.09 37.25 -13.20
C LEU A 406 -20.13 37.81 -14.18
N PHE A 407 -20.78 38.94 -13.81
CA PHE A 407 -21.84 39.60 -14.57
C PHE A 407 -21.51 41.10 -14.70
N PRO A 408 -20.51 41.47 -15.52
CA PRO A 408 -20.12 42.87 -15.70
C PRO A 408 -21.25 43.63 -16.42
N GLU A 409 -21.46 44.90 -16.04
CA GLU A 409 -22.49 45.81 -16.67
C GLU A 409 -22.31 46.00 -18.17
N LYS A 410 -21.05 45.91 -18.67
CA LYS A 410 -20.75 45.82 -20.10
C LYS A 410 -20.22 44.44 -20.41
N PRO A 411 -20.95 43.63 -21.23
CA PRO A 411 -20.40 42.37 -21.65
C PRO A 411 -19.14 42.60 -22.49
N GLY A 412 -17.98 42.39 -21.88
CA GLY A 412 -16.77 42.20 -22.66
C GLY A 412 -17.02 41.02 -23.61
N TYR A 413 -16.69 41.21 -24.90
CA TYR A 413 -16.85 40.17 -25.91
C TYR A 413 -16.23 38.85 -25.36
N PHE A 414 -17.10 37.86 -25.10
CA PHE A 414 -16.69 36.50 -24.92
C PHE A 414 -16.05 36.04 -26.23
N HIS A 415 -14.74 35.98 -26.31
CA HIS A 415 -14.12 35.16 -27.34
C HIS A 415 -14.54 33.71 -27.05
N PRO A 416 -15.26 33.04 -27.95
CA PRO A 416 -15.48 31.60 -27.83
C PRO A 416 -14.07 30.98 -27.81
N ILE A 417 -13.82 30.20 -26.78
CA ILE A 417 -12.63 29.34 -26.73
C ILE A 417 -12.76 28.42 -27.95
N LEU A 418 -11.97 28.72 -29.00
CA LEU A 418 -11.87 27.90 -30.18
C LEU A 418 -11.57 26.47 -29.71
N LYS A 419 -12.45 25.56 -30.10
CA LYS A 419 -12.11 24.15 -30.14
C LYS A 419 -10.83 24.05 -30.97
N THR A 420 -9.76 23.62 -30.36
CA THR A 420 -8.59 23.12 -31.09
C THR A 420 -9.08 21.85 -31.78
N ASP A 421 -9.40 21.96 -33.07
CA ASP A 421 -9.47 20.81 -33.96
C ASP A 421 -8.07 20.20 -34.04
N ASP A 422 -7.91 19.06 -33.42
CA ASP A 422 -6.81 18.13 -33.71
C ASP A 422 -7.06 17.55 -35.12
N THR A 423 -6.51 18.25 -36.11
CA THR A 423 -6.20 17.64 -37.41
C THR A 423 -4.74 17.90 -37.70
N ASP A 424 -3.94 16.93 -37.32
CA ASP A 424 -2.56 16.79 -37.77
C ASP A 424 -2.57 16.17 -39.18
N PRO A 425 -1.96 16.75 -40.19
CA PRO A 425 -1.67 16.03 -41.43
C PRO A 425 -0.27 15.45 -41.33
N ALA A 426 -0.22 14.10 -41.42
CA ALA A 426 1.04 13.43 -41.80
C ALA A 426 1.58 13.94 -43.14
N PRO A 427 2.88 13.80 -43.49
CA PRO A 427 3.53 12.53 -43.79
C PRO A 427 4.60 12.11 -42.82
#